data_e06158ed4d813765686316f3d11eab33
#
_entry.id   e06158ed4d813765686316f3d11eab33
#
_cell.length_a   1.000
_cell.length_b   1.000
_cell.length_c   1.000
_cell.angle_alpha   90.00
_cell.angle_beta   90.00
_cell.angle_gamma   90.00
#
_symmetry.space_group_name_H-M   'P 1'
#
loop_
_entity.id
_entity.type
_entity.pdbx_description
1 polymer ?
#
loop_
_entity_poly.entity_id
_entity_poly.type
_entity_poly.pdbx_seq_one_letter_code
_entity_poly.pdbx_strand_id
1 'polypeptide(L)'
;MKIINPDKCIVFFDFDNTISTFDVFDSMLPRFSKDAFWIELEKKWKGGKIGSKACLEGQIKRMSITRGALDKYLSGIKLDPYFKRLVKFLNARRIRAIVLSDNFDYILNRILNYHNGIKKLKVYSNRLRFAKDRLIPYFPYRSQNCQVCGHCKTKNLLANVNKDSIIIYIGDGHSDICPAQYADIVFAKEDLLKHYKDTKSTCFAYKSLKDVYNYFKRSMQ
;
A
#
# COMPACT_ATOMS: atom_id res chain seq x y z
N MET A 1 -19.05 20.08 1.95
CA MET A 1 -18.31 18.91 2.48
C MET A 1 -19.33 17.86 2.86
N LYS A 2 -19.24 16.60 2.35
CA LYS A 2 -20.19 15.55 2.76
C LYS A 2 -19.91 15.16 4.22
N ILE A 3 -20.95 15.13 5.05
CA ILE A 3 -20.88 14.54 6.39
C ILE A 3 -20.72 13.03 6.21
N ILE A 4 -19.67 12.47 6.77
CA ILE A 4 -19.36 11.03 6.66
C ILE A 4 -19.99 10.32 7.86
N ASN A 5 -20.83 9.31 7.60
CA ASN A 5 -21.33 8.43 8.65
C ASN A 5 -20.21 7.43 9.05
N PRO A 6 -19.68 7.52 10.28
CA PRO A 6 -18.58 6.64 10.72
C PRO A 6 -18.91 5.16 10.64
N ASP A 7 -20.16 4.77 10.96
CA ASP A 7 -20.58 3.35 11.04
C ASP A 7 -20.56 2.64 9.68
N LYS A 8 -20.66 3.42 8.59
CA LYS A 8 -20.60 2.90 7.21
C LYS A 8 -19.23 3.06 6.56
N CYS A 9 -18.31 3.77 7.22
CA CYS A 9 -17.04 4.17 6.63
C CYS A 9 -15.99 3.07 6.75
N ILE A 10 -15.27 2.84 5.65
CA ILE A 10 -14.11 1.95 5.60
C ILE A 10 -12.98 2.70 4.88
N VAL A 11 -11.81 2.72 5.49
CA VAL A 11 -10.64 3.41 4.96
C VAL A 11 -9.62 2.38 4.50
N PHE A 12 -9.26 2.45 3.23
CA PHE A 12 -8.19 1.64 2.64
C PHE A 12 -6.95 2.50 2.42
N PHE A 13 -5.82 1.96 2.81
CA PHE A 13 -4.52 2.58 2.65
C PHE A 13 -3.64 1.72 1.75
N ASP A 14 -2.93 2.35 0.83
CA ASP A 14 -1.69 1.78 0.34
C ASP A 14 -0.60 1.89 1.42
N PHE A 15 0.53 1.16 1.26
CA PHE A 15 1.61 1.18 2.25
C PHE A 15 2.81 2.01 1.79
N ASP A 16 3.42 1.62 0.67
CA ASP A 16 4.65 2.22 0.18
C ASP A 16 4.38 3.66 -0.27
N ASN A 17 5.27 4.59 0.12
CA ASN A 17 5.08 6.03 -0.12
C ASN A 17 3.73 6.61 0.33
N THR A 18 2.86 5.86 1.01
CA THR A 18 1.58 6.32 1.58
C THR A 18 1.62 6.27 3.11
N ILE A 19 1.79 5.09 3.70
CA ILE A 19 2.01 4.90 5.14
C ILE A 19 3.48 5.10 5.48
N SER A 20 4.39 4.52 4.70
CA SER A 20 5.82 4.84 4.73
C SER A 20 6.09 6.17 4.01
N THR A 21 7.21 6.81 4.35
CA THR A 21 7.58 8.11 3.76
C THR A 21 8.18 8.00 2.36
N PHE A 22 8.41 6.79 1.87
CA PHE A 22 8.92 6.46 0.54
C PHE A 22 8.58 5.00 0.19
N ASP A 23 8.84 4.57 -1.05
CA ASP A 23 8.69 3.17 -1.45
C ASP A 23 9.79 2.33 -0.82
N VAL A 24 9.40 1.49 0.16
CA VAL A 24 10.34 0.66 0.93
C VAL A 24 10.92 -0.44 0.07
N PHE A 25 10.08 -1.12 -0.75
CA PHE A 25 10.54 -2.22 -1.57
C PHE A 25 11.52 -1.73 -2.64
N ASP A 26 11.17 -0.67 -3.34
CA ASP A 26 12.04 -0.07 -4.36
C ASP A 26 13.37 0.43 -3.76
N SER A 27 13.35 0.98 -2.54
CA SER A 27 14.57 1.43 -1.84
C SER A 27 15.52 0.30 -1.43
N MET A 28 15.02 -0.95 -1.37
CA MET A 28 15.83 -2.15 -1.11
C MET A 28 16.59 -2.62 -2.35
N LEU A 29 16.04 -2.38 -3.54
CA LEU A 29 16.60 -2.93 -4.79
C LEU A 29 18.03 -2.51 -5.07
N PRO A 30 18.40 -1.20 -5.06
CA PRO A 30 19.78 -0.79 -5.30
C PRO A 30 20.75 -1.27 -4.22
N ARG A 31 20.25 -1.60 -3.03
CA ARG A 31 21.07 -1.97 -1.87
C ARG A 31 21.33 -3.46 -1.77
N PHE A 32 20.37 -4.29 -2.19
CA PHE A 32 20.40 -5.73 -1.94
C PHE A 32 20.30 -6.57 -3.21
N SER A 33 20.14 -5.97 -4.39
CA SER A 33 20.19 -6.70 -5.64
C SER A 33 21.65 -7.01 -6.04
N LYS A 34 21.86 -8.17 -6.68
CA LYS A 34 23.16 -8.60 -7.19
C LYS A 34 23.61 -7.79 -8.40
N ASP A 35 22.67 -7.21 -9.11
CA ASP A 35 22.88 -6.45 -10.35
C ASP A 35 21.78 -5.40 -10.53
N ALA A 36 21.91 -4.55 -11.55
CA ALA A 36 20.98 -3.48 -11.87
C ALA A 36 19.79 -3.92 -12.75
N PHE A 37 19.60 -5.21 -13.02
CA PHE A 37 18.53 -5.70 -13.90
C PHE A 37 17.12 -5.40 -13.36
N TRP A 38 16.98 -5.14 -12.06
CA TRP A 38 15.73 -4.67 -11.46
C TRP A 38 15.20 -3.40 -12.13
N ILE A 39 16.06 -2.51 -12.64
CA ILE A 39 15.70 -1.29 -13.37
C ILE A 39 14.96 -1.65 -14.66
N GLU A 40 15.46 -2.66 -15.39
CA GLU A 40 14.81 -3.13 -16.61
C GLU A 40 13.44 -3.78 -16.33
N LEU A 41 13.34 -4.56 -15.25
CA LEU A 41 12.07 -5.16 -14.81
C LEU A 41 11.04 -4.09 -14.48
N GLU A 42 11.44 -3.07 -13.75
CA GLU A 42 10.56 -1.95 -13.39
C GLU A 42 10.10 -1.16 -14.63
N LYS A 43 11.02 -0.87 -15.55
CA LYS A 43 10.70 -0.23 -16.83
C LYS A 43 9.71 -1.05 -17.65
N LYS A 44 9.86 -2.39 -17.69
CA LYS A 44 8.93 -3.29 -18.37
C LYS A 44 7.55 -3.29 -17.71
N TRP A 45 7.51 -3.27 -16.38
CA TRP A 45 6.26 -3.20 -15.63
C TRP A 45 5.54 -1.86 -15.82
N LYS A 46 6.23 -0.74 -15.63
CA LYS A 46 5.66 0.61 -15.86
C LYS A 46 5.18 0.80 -17.31
N GLY A 47 5.86 0.18 -18.27
CA GLY A 47 5.48 0.15 -19.67
C GLY A 47 4.40 -0.87 -20.04
N GLY A 48 3.82 -1.59 -19.06
CA GLY A 48 2.76 -2.58 -19.27
C GLY A 48 3.20 -3.87 -20.00
N LYS A 49 4.51 -4.09 -20.20
CA LYS A 49 5.06 -5.27 -20.89
C LYS A 49 5.04 -6.53 -20.01
N ILE A 50 5.08 -6.37 -18.71
CA ILE A 50 4.95 -7.44 -17.71
C ILE A 50 4.02 -6.99 -16.59
N GLY A 51 3.41 -7.95 -15.88
CA GLY A 51 2.61 -7.66 -14.70
C GLY A 51 3.48 -7.46 -13.44
N SER A 52 2.90 -6.87 -12.38
CA SER A 52 3.61 -6.63 -11.12
C SER A 52 4.12 -7.93 -10.47
N LYS A 53 3.40 -9.06 -10.63
CA LYS A 53 3.88 -10.37 -10.17
C LYS A 53 5.24 -10.73 -10.79
N ALA A 54 5.33 -10.68 -12.11
CA ALA A 54 6.56 -11.05 -12.82
C ALA A 54 7.71 -10.09 -12.48
N CYS A 55 7.41 -8.80 -12.32
CA CYS A 55 8.38 -7.80 -11.88
C CYS A 55 8.94 -8.15 -10.48
N LEU A 56 8.06 -8.30 -9.50
CA LEU A 56 8.45 -8.61 -8.11
C LEU A 56 9.18 -9.95 -7.99
N GLU A 57 8.74 -11.00 -8.69
CA GLU A 57 9.43 -12.30 -8.71
C GLU A 57 10.86 -12.17 -9.28
N GLY A 58 11.01 -11.44 -10.38
CA GLY A 58 12.31 -11.20 -11.00
C GLY A 58 13.24 -10.38 -10.11
N GLN A 59 12.72 -9.37 -9.44
CA GLN A 59 13.46 -8.53 -8.49
C GLN A 59 13.90 -9.34 -7.25
N ILE A 60 12.97 -10.05 -6.60
CA ILE A 60 13.26 -10.88 -5.42
C ILE A 60 14.29 -11.98 -5.74
N LYS A 61 14.19 -12.63 -6.88
CA LYS A 61 15.14 -13.68 -7.31
C LYS A 61 16.58 -13.17 -7.40
N ARG A 62 16.76 -11.88 -7.62
CA ARG A 62 18.07 -11.22 -7.73
C ARG A 62 18.57 -10.60 -6.44
N MET A 63 17.76 -10.56 -5.39
CA MET A 63 18.17 -10.07 -4.09
C MET A 63 19.05 -11.08 -3.36
N SER A 64 20.06 -10.57 -2.67
CA SER A 64 20.93 -11.35 -1.77
C SER A 64 20.96 -10.63 -0.42
N ILE A 65 20.16 -11.12 0.53
CA ILE A 65 20.02 -10.49 1.83
C ILE A 65 19.76 -11.54 2.90
N THR A 66 20.46 -11.46 4.01
CA THR A 66 20.16 -12.24 5.21
C THR A 66 18.98 -11.63 5.97
N ARG A 67 18.30 -12.46 6.78
CA ARG A 67 17.21 -12.00 7.63
C ARG A 67 17.66 -10.86 8.55
N GLY A 68 18.81 -11.00 9.21
CA GLY A 68 19.34 -9.98 10.11
C GLY A 68 19.66 -8.66 9.43
N ALA A 69 20.22 -8.70 8.20
CA ALA A 69 20.48 -7.50 7.42
C ALA A 69 19.18 -6.80 6.99
N LEU A 70 18.16 -7.59 6.60
CA LEU A 70 16.83 -7.05 6.29
C LEU A 70 16.19 -6.42 7.53
N ASP A 71 16.17 -7.11 8.66
CA ASP A 71 15.60 -6.59 9.92
C ASP A 71 16.28 -5.28 10.35
N LYS A 72 17.61 -5.22 10.27
CA LYS A 72 18.38 -3.99 10.55
C LYS A 72 17.98 -2.85 9.61
N TYR A 73 17.80 -3.14 8.32
CA TYR A 73 17.35 -2.14 7.37
C TYR A 73 15.93 -1.63 7.71
N LEU A 74 14.99 -2.56 7.94
CA LEU A 74 13.59 -2.25 8.19
C LEU A 74 13.38 -1.48 9.50
N SER A 75 14.24 -1.65 10.50
CA SER A 75 14.16 -0.89 11.76
C SER A 75 14.39 0.60 11.60
N GLY A 76 15.06 1.03 10.52
CA GLY A 76 15.28 2.44 10.18
C GLY A 76 14.18 3.09 9.34
N ILE A 77 13.19 2.31 8.88
CA ILE A 77 12.11 2.84 8.03
C ILE A 77 11.18 3.73 8.84
N LYS A 78 10.92 4.93 8.32
CA LYS A 78 10.01 5.90 8.93
C LYS A 78 8.62 5.81 8.31
N LEU A 79 7.61 5.88 9.16
CA LEU A 79 6.22 6.07 8.74
C LEU A 79 5.88 7.56 8.70
N ASP A 80 4.84 7.90 7.95
CA ASP A 80 4.25 9.24 8.01
C ASP A 80 3.90 9.59 9.48
N PRO A 81 4.35 10.73 10.00
CA PRO A 81 4.18 11.09 11.41
C PRO A 81 2.72 11.12 11.89
N TYR A 82 1.79 11.33 10.97
CA TYR A 82 0.36 11.35 11.28
C TYR A 82 -0.33 9.99 11.16
N PHE A 83 0.33 8.95 10.62
CA PHE A 83 -0.29 7.64 10.45
C PHE A 83 -0.84 7.07 11.75
N LYS A 84 -0.02 7.00 12.79
CA LYS A 84 -0.43 6.50 14.12
C LYS A 84 -1.59 7.32 14.71
N ARG A 85 -1.56 8.64 14.52
CA ARG A 85 -2.61 9.55 15.00
C ARG A 85 -3.90 9.35 14.22
N LEU A 86 -3.83 9.20 12.91
CA LEU A 86 -4.97 8.93 12.04
C LEU A 86 -5.61 7.59 12.39
N VAL A 87 -4.84 6.51 12.52
CA VAL A 87 -5.37 5.18 12.90
C VAL A 87 -6.05 5.22 14.28
N LYS A 88 -5.46 5.91 15.26
CA LYS A 88 -6.11 6.10 16.58
C LYS A 88 -7.43 6.85 16.46
N PHE A 89 -7.49 7.89 15.64
CA PHE A 89 -8.71 8.67 15.40
C PHE A 89 -9.81 7.82 14.76
N LEU A 90 -9.47 7.00 13.75
CA LEU A 90 -10.39 6.08 13.08
C LEU A 90 -10.91 5.02 14.05
N ASN A 91 -10.01 4.39 14.81
CA ASN A 91 -10.36 3.35 15.79
C ASN A 91 -11.28 3.88 16.90
N ALA A 92 -11.07 5.11 17.39
CA ALA A 92 -11.93 5.74 18.38
C ALA A 92 -13.38 5.95 17.88
N ARG A 93 -13.55 6.00 16.56
CA ARG A 93 -14.85 6.13 15.88
C ARG A 93 -15.35 4.82 15.27
N ARG A 94 -14.72 3.68 15.60
CA ARG A 94 -15.04 2.35 15.10
C ARG A 94 -14.93 2.22 13.57
N ILE A 95 -14.23 3.14 12.91
CA ILE A 95 -13.98 3.10 11.47
C ILE A 95 -12.93 2.06 11.20
N ARG A 96 -13.22 1.13 10.30
CA ARG A 96 -12.28 0.09 9.89
C ARG A 96 -11.19 0.70 9.01
N ALA A 97 -9.93 0.42 9.35
CA ALA A 97 -8.76 0.78 8.57
C ALA A 97 -8.10 -0.51 8.04
N ILE A 98 -7.88 -0.59 6.73
CA ILE A 98 -7.34 -1.76 6.04
C ILE A 98 -6.20 -1.32 5.15
N VAL A 99 -5.09 -2.05 5.20
CA VAL A 99 -3.93 -1.83 4.32
C VAL A 99 -3.97 -2.80 3.15
N LEU A 100 -3.80 -2.30 1.94
CA LEU A 100 -3.70 -3.07 0.70
C LEU A 100 -2.35 -2.75 0.05
N SER A 101 -1.40 -3.68 0.05
CA SER A 101 -0.06 -3.42 -0.44
C SER A 101 0.47 -4.53 -1.35
N ASP A 102 1.13 -4.14 -2.43
CA ASP A 102 1.88 -5.05 -3.30
C ASP A 102 3.19 -5.54 -2.66
N ASN A 103 3.61 -4.94 -1.56
CA ASN A 103 4.79 -5.33 -0.80
C ASN A 103 4.52 -6.64 -0.02
N PHE A 104 5.43 -7.07 0.82
CA PHE A 104 5.44 -8.38 1.45
C PHE A 104 5.17 -8.33 2.95
N ASP A 105 4.43 -9.32 3.46
CA ASP A 105 4.00 -9.46 4.85
C ASP A 105 5.16 -9.34 5.85
N TYR A 106 6.28 -9.96 5.55
CA TYR A 106 7.46 -9.88 6.40
C TYR A 106 7.94 -8.44 6.58
N ILE A 107 8.03 -7.69 5.47
CA ILE A 107 8.50 -6.29 5.46
C ILE A 107 7.53 -5.41 6.23
N LEU A 108 6.23 -5.46 5.87
CA LEU A 108 5.21 -4.63 6.50
C LEU A 108 5.09 -4.90 8.00
N ASN A 109 5.03 -6.17 8.40
CA ASN A 109 4.89 -6.55 9.80
C ASN A 109 6.09 -6.11 10.64
N ARG A 110 7.31 -6.22 10.11
CA ARG A 110 8.51 -5.73 10.81
C ARG A 110 8.45 -4.23 11.02
N ILE A 111 8.16 -3.46 9.99
CA ILE A 111 8.06 -1.99 10.08
C ILE A 111 6.95 -1.60 11.07
N LEU A 112 5.75 -2.14 10.93
CA LEU A 112 4.61 -1.81 11.80
C LEU A 112 4.88 -2.20 13.26
N ASN A 113 5.59 -3.30 13.52
CA ASN A 113 5.97 -3.72 14.88
C ASN A 113 7.02 -2.79 15.52
N TYR A 114 7.98 -2.28 14.75
CA TYR A 114 8.93 -1.28 15.25
C TYR A 114 8.24 0.04 15.65
N HIS A 115 7.10 0.35 15.04
CA HIS A 115 6.30 1.53 15.35
C HIS A 115 5.17 1.24 16.34
N ASN A 116 5.51 0.80 17.56
CA ASN A 116 4.58 0.44 18.64
C ASN A 116 3.28 1.28 18.69
N GLY A 117 2.14 0.61 18.90
CA GLY A 117 0.82 1.26 19.11
C GLY A 117 -0.08 1.29 17.88
N ILE A 118 0.30 0.62 16.79
CA ILE A 118 -0.57 0.38 15.63
C ILE A 118 -1.17 -1.02 15.80
N LYS A 119 -2.10 -1.16 16.73
CA LYS A 119 -2.80 -2.43 16.98
C LYS A 119 -4.03 -2.56 16.09
N LYS A 120 -4.36 -3.79 15.67
CA LYS A 120 -5.60 -4.17 14.96
C LYS A 120 -5.75 -3.63 13.53
N LEU A 121 -4.65 -3.38 12.81
CA LEU A 121 -4.75 -3.09 11.40
C LEU A 121 -4.86 -4.41 10.62
N LYS A 122 -5.89 -4.52 9.77
CA LYS A 122 -5.97 -5.62 8.80
C LYS A 122 -5.07 -5.27 7.62
N VAL A 123 -4.14 -6.16 7.30
CA VAL A 123 -3.18 -5.98 6.22
C VAL A 123 -3.34 -7.10 5.21
N TYR A 124 -3.52 -6.74 3.95
CA TYR A 124 -3.42 -7.63 2.80
C TYR A 124 -2.15 -7.28 2.04
N SER A 125 -1.26 -8.25 1.90
CA SER A 125 0.01 -8.09 1.20
C SER A 125 0.48 -9.43 0.63
N ASN A 126 1.45 -9.40 -0.27
CA ASN A 126 2.13 -10.60 -0.69
C ASN A 126 2.87 -11.25 0.49
N ARG A 127 3.34 -12.47 0.34
CA ARG A 127 4.07 -13.19 1.40
C ARG A 127 5.52 -13.41 1.00
N LEU A 128 6.43 -13.25 1.96
CA LEU A 128 7.85 -13.48 1.78
C LEU A 128 8.32 -14.56 2.76
N ARG A 129 9.01 -15.57 2.23
CA ARG A 129 9.63 -16.63 3.03
C ARG A 129 11.14 -16.62 2.83
N PHE A 130 11.87 -16.95 3.88
CA PHE A 130 13.30 -17.22 3.82
C PHE A 130 13.51 -18.74 3.71
N ALA A 131 14.22 -19.17 2.68
CA ALA A 131 14.65 -20.56 2.51
C ALA A 131 16.16 -20.57 2.32
N LYS A 132 16.92 -20.92 3.36
CA LYS A 132 18.38 -20.77 3.43
C LYS A 132 18.77 -19.34 3.03
N ASP A 133 19.49 -19.17 1.94
CA ASP A 133 19.98 -17.87 1.44
C ASP A 133 19.09 -17.25 0.35
N ARG A 134 17.85 -17.70 0.20
CA ARG A 134 16.92 -17.25 -0.84
C ARG A 134 15.66 -16.67 -0.25
N LEU A 135 15.18 -15.62 -0.88
CA LEU A 135 13.84 -15.08 -0.66
C LEU A 135 12.87 -15.74 -1.64
N ILE A 136 11.73 -16.20 -1.14
CA ILE A 136 10.69 -16.84 -1.94
C ILE A 136 9.40 -16.03 -1.78
N PRO A 137 8.93 -15.36 -2.87
CA PRO A 137 7.68 -14.62 -2.85
C PRO A 137 6.49 -15.56 -3.11
N TYR A 138 5.38 -15.30 -2.43
CA TYR A 138 4.07 -15.93 -2.66
C TYR A 138 3.01 -14.85 -2.84
N PHE A 139 2.07 -15.08 -3.75
CA PHE A 139 1.05 -14.12 -4.17
C PHE A 139 -0.36 -14.67 -3.89
N PRO A 140 -0.80 -14.70 -2.61
CA PRO A 140 -2.05 -15.36 -2.22
C PRO A 140 -3.31 -14.60 -2.64
N TYR A 141 -3.18 -13.32 -2.94
CA TYR A 141 -4.31 -12.44 -3.23
C TYR A 141 -4.44 -12.04 -4.70
N ARG A 142 -3.97 -12.90 -5.59
CA ARG A 142 -4.20 -12.72 -7.03
C ARG A 142 -5.69 -12.87 -7.37
N SER A 143 -6.13 -12.18 -8.39
CA SER A 143 -7.42 -12.43 -9.02
C SER A 143 -7.27 -13.44 -10.16
N GLN A 144 -8.23 -14.35 -10.30
CA GLN A 144 -8.28 -15.25 -11.44
C GLN A 144 -8.62 -14.50 -12.74
N ASN A 145 -9.36 -13.38 -12.63
CA ASN A 145 -9.79 -12.55 -13.75
C ASN A 145 -8.77 -11.47 -14.14
N CYS A 146 -7.66 -11.33 -13.38
CA CYS A 146 -6.61 -10.37 -13.68
C CYS A 146 -5.24 -11.04 -13.50
N GLN A 147 -4.54 -11.24 -14.61
CA GLN A 147 -3.23 -11.89 -14.60
C GLN A 147 -2.06 -10.92 -14.44
N VAL A 148 -2.34 -9.63 -14.37
CA VAL A 148 -1.33 -8.56 -14.31
C VAL A 148 -0.76 -8.39 -12.90
N CYS A 149 -1.65 -8.36 -11.89
CA CYS A 149 -1.27 -7.99 -10.53
C CYS A 149 -0.74 -9.17 -9.71
N GLY A 150 0.34 -8.95 -8.96
CA GLY A 150 0.81 -9.87 -7.92
C GLY A 150 -0.16 -9.90 -6.74
N HIS A 151 -0.68 -8.73 -6.36
CA HIS A 151 -1.74 -8.55 -5.38
C HIS A 151 -2.91 -7.79 -6.01
N CYS A 152 -4.08 -8.38 -6.07
CA CYS A 152 -5.26 -7.68 -6.55
C CYS A 152 -5.89 -6.84 -5.42
N LYS A 153 -5.48 -5.57 -5.29
CA LYS A 153 -6.01 -4.63 -4.29
C LYS A 153 -7.53 -4.48 -4.44
N THR A 154 -8.05 -4.42 -5.66
CA THR A 154 -9.50 -4.33 -5.94
C THR A 154 -10.28 -5.52 -5.38
N LYS A 155 -9.82 -6.76 -5.62
CA LYS A 155 -10.46 -7.97 -5.06
C LYS A 155 -10.56 -7.89 -3.54
N ASN A 156 -9.47 -7.50 -2.88
CA ASN A 156 -9.44 -7.41 -1.42
C ASN A 156 -10.26 -6.23 -0.90
N LEU A 157 -10.33 -5.11 -1.61
CA LEU A 157 -11.22 -4.01 -1.29
C LEU A 157 -12.68 -4.50 -1.33
N LEU A 158 -13.12 -5.05 -2.46
CA LEU A 158 -14.50 -5.50 -2.66
C LEU A 158 -14.92 -6.60 -1.69
N ALA A 159 -14.01 -7.48 -1.27
CA ALA A 159 -14.27 -8.51 -0.26
C ALA A 159 -14.48 -7.96 1.19
N ASN A 160 -14.22 -6.68 1.43
CA ASN A 160 -14.34 -6.05 2.75
C ASN A 160 -15.45 -5.01 2.85
N VAL A 161 -16.17 -4.75 1.78
CA VAL A 161 -17.25 -3.76 1.70
C VAL A 161 -18.59 -4.42 1.40
N ASN A 162 -19.66 -3.71 1.66
CA ASN A 162 -21.02 -4.03 1.24
C ASN A 162 -21.62 -2.83 0.49
N LYS A 163 -22.87 -2.97 0.02
CA LYS A 163 -23.57 -1.94 -0.77
C LYS A 163 -23.77 -0.60 -0.04
N ASP A 164 -23.75 -0.62 1.29
CA ASP A 164 -23.98 0.59 2.11
C ASP A 164 -22.66 1.20 2.60
N SER A 165 -21.52 0.61 2.26
CA SER A 165 -20.20 1.09 2.69
C SER A 165 -19.84 2.40 2.02
N ILE A 166 -19.32 3.35 2.80
CA ILE A 166 -18.64 4.55 2.30
C ILE A 166 -17.14 4.19 2.22
N ILE A 167 -16.64 4.10 1.01
CA ILE A 167 -15.28 3.63 0.73
C ILE A 167 -14.36 4.84 0.57
N ILE A 168 -13.34 4.91 1.41
CA ILE A 168 -12.29 5.93 1.32
C ILE A 168 -10.99 5.23 0.97
N TYR A 169 -10.34 5.68 -0.11
CA TYR A 169 -9.06 5.15 -0.56
C TYR A 169 -7.95 6.20 -0.47
N ILE A 170 -6.79 5.81 0.06
CA ILE A 170 -5.62 6.67 0.24
C ILE A 170 -4.44 5.96 -0.40
N GLY A 171 -3.88 6.54 -1.44
CA GLY A 171 -2.77 5.94 -2.20
C GLY A 171 -1.98 6.97 -3.00
N ASP A 172 -0.94 6.50 -3.68
CA ASP A 172 -0.01 7.35 -4.43
C ASP A 172 0.33 6.82 -5.82
N GLY A 173 0.30 5.50 -6.01
CA GLY A 173 0.96 4.84 -7.12
C GLY A 173 0.03 4.29 -8.20
N HIS A 174 0.67 3.71 -9.21
CA HIS A 174 -0.01 3.08 -10.35
C HIS A 174 -0.88 1.88 -9.93
N SER A 175 -0.48 1.12 -8.92
CA SER A 175 -1.22 -0.04 -8.42
C SER A 175 -2.54 0.34 -7.73
N ASP A 176 -2.72 1.63 -7.38
CA ASP A 176 -3.90 2.16 -6.71
C ASP A 176 -5.01 2.60 -7.67
N ILE A 177 -4.69 2.76 -8.96
CA ILE A 177 -5.65 3.25 -9.96
C ILE A 177 -6.89 2.36 -10.00
N CYS A 178 -6.73 1.04 -10.07
CA CYS A 178 -7.86 0.12 -10.15
C CYS A 178 -8.74 0.11 -8.88
N PRO A 179 -8.20 -0.05 -7.65
CA PRO A 179 -9.03 -0.05 -6.45
C PRO A 179 -9.64 1.33 -6.14
N ALA A 180 -8.97 2.43 -6.46
CA ALA A 180 -9.47 3.77 -6.22
C ALA A 180 -10.75 4.12 -7.01
N GLN A 181 -10.99 3.45 -8.15
CA GLN A 181 -12.22 3.62 -8.94
C GLN A 181 -13.49 3.16 -8.20
N TYR A 182 -13.35 2.33 -7.18
CA TYR A 182 -14.46 1.83 -6.35
C TYR A 182 -14.68 2.66 -5.09
N ALA A 183 -13.90 3.72 -4.89
CA ALA A 183 -14.00 4.54 -3.70
C ALA A 183 -14.91 5.76 -3.90
N ASP A 184 -15.69 6.09 -2.86
CA ASP A 184 -16.52 7.29 -2.82
C ASP A 184 -15.67 8.55 -2.60
N ILE A 185 -14.52 8.40 -1.91
CA ILE A 185 -13.58 9.47 -1.62
C ILE A 185 -12.16 8.93 -1.84
N VAL A 186 -11.41 9.64 -2.67
CA VAL A 186 -10.01 9.30 -2.97
C VAL A 186 -9.10 10.42 -2.50
N PHE A 187 -8.09 10.04 -1.72
CA PHE A 187 -6.91 10.87 -1.45
C PHE A 187 -5.76 10.37 -2.31
N ALA A 188 -5.25 11.23 -3.15
CA ALA A 188 -4.24 10.88 -4.15
C ALA A 188 -3.01 11.80 -4.08
N LYS A 189 -1.84 11.22 -4.31
CA LYS A 189 -0.60 11.93 -4.62
C LYS A 189 0.15 11.23 -5.76
N GLU A 190 1.26 11.76 -6.21
CA GLU A 190 2.14 11.22 -7.24
C GLU A 190 1.39 10.69 -8.48
N ASP A 191 1.64 9.45 -8.91
CA ASP A 191 1.08 8.85 -10.13
C ASP A 191 -0.45 8.70 -10.06
N LEU A 192 -1.01 8.36 -8.90
CA LEU A 192 -2.45 8.30 -8.71
C LEU A 192 -3.09 9.67 -8.91
N LEU A 193 -2.50 10.73 -8.34
CA LEU A 193 -2.99 12.10 -8.53
C LEU A 193 -2.89 12.54 -9.99
N LYS A 194 -1.79 12.19 -10.65
CA LYS A 194 -1.62 12.47 -12.09
C LYS A 194 -2.73 11.80 -12.89
N HIS A 195 -3.00 10.51 -12.66
CA HIS A 195 -4.08 9.77 -13.32
C HIS A 195 -5.44 10.46 -13.16
N TYR A 196 -5.78 10.89 -11.94
CA TYR A 196 -7.05 11.59 -11.66
C TYR A 196 -7.14 12.94 -12.38
N LYS A 197 -6.02 13.69 -12.51
CA LYS A 197 -5.96 14.92 -13.28
C LYS A 197 -6.14 14.67 -14.78
N ASP A 198 -5.44 13.67 -15.31
CA ASP A 198 -5.48 13.33 -16.75
C ASP A 198 -6.87 12.86 -17.17
N THR A 199 -7.57 12.11 -16.32
CA THR A 199 -8.93 11.63 -16.55
C THR A 199 -10.03 12.63 -16.13
N LYS A 200 -9.65 13.82 -15.62
CA LYS A 200 -10.58 14.85 -15.08
C LYS A 200 -11.52 14.30 -14.00
N SER A 201 -11.09 13.27 -13.28
CA SER A 201 -11.84 12.65 -12.19
C SER A 201 -11.59 13.37 -10.87
N THR A 202 -12.54 13.26 -9.92
CA THR A 202 -12.46 13.99 -8.66
C THR A 202 -11.66 13.21 -7.62
N CYS A 203 -10.67 13.84 -7.02
CA CYS A 203 -9.96 13.35 -5.84
C CYS A 203 -9.49 14.51 -4.94
N PHE A 204 -9.07 14.19 -3.74
CA PHE A 204 -8.41 15.12 -2.82
C PHE A 204 -6.89 14.91 -2.93
N ALA A 205 -6.17 15.91 -3.42
CA ALA A 205 -4.72 15.90 -3.37
C ALA A 205 -4.24 16.01 -1.91
N TYR A 206 -3.25 15.20 -1.53
CA TYR A 206 -2.63 15.28 -0.21
C TYR A 206 -1.09 15.23 -0.32
N LYS A 207 -0.41 15.82 0.65
CA LYS A 207 1.07 15.77 0.77
C LYS A 207 1.52 14.79 1.85
N SER A 208 0.75 14.72 2.92
CA SER A 208 1.00 13.82 4.05
C SER A 208 -0.33 13.36 4.67
N LEU A 209 -0.30 12.33 5.50
CA LEU A 209 -1.49 11.87 6.22
C LEU A 209 -2.05 12.91 7.21
N LYS A 210 -1.34 14.03 7.44
CA LYS A 210 -1.87 15.19 8.15
C LYS A 210 -3.07 15.79 7.42
N ASP A 211 -3.01 15.87 6.10
CA ASP A 211 -4.08 16.45 5.29
C ASP A 211 -5.33 15.57 5.37
N VAL A 212 -5.15 14.26 5.25
CA VAL A 212 -6.19 13.24 5.43
C VAL A 212 -6.80 13.31 6.83
N TYR A 213 -5.96 13.38 7.87
CA TYR A 213 -6.41 13.51 9.25
C TYR A 213 -7.26 14.77 9.46
N ASN A 214 -6.83 15.91 8.92
CA ASN A 214 -7.54 17.17 9.01
C ASN A 214 -8.88 17.13 8.30
N TYR A 215 -8.96 16.44 7.16
CA TYR A 215 -10.22 16.22 6.46
C TYR A 215 -11.19 15.43 7.34
N PHE A 216 -10.79 14.29 7.88
CA PHE A 216 -11.64 13.49 8.78
C PHE A 216 -12.10 14.29 10.00
N LYS A 217 -11.20 15.05 10.62
CA LYS A 217 -11.54 15.88 11.77
C LYS A 217 -12.65 16.90 11.47
N ARG A 218 -12.66 17.46 10.26
CA ARG A 218 -13.70 18.43 9.83
C ARG A 218 -15.01 17.78 9.38
N SER A 219 -14.92 16.59 8.78
CA SER A 219 -16.09 15.90 8.19
C SER A 219 -16.88 15.05 9.20
N MET A 220 -16.35 14.87 10.40
CA MET A 220 -16.94 14.03 11.48
C MET A 220 -17.08 14.79 12.80
N GLN A 221 -17.25 16.12 12.72
CA GLN A 221 -17.64 16.95 13.86
C GLN A 221 -19.12 16.86 14.15
#